data_2fd05638cad716331937ff26c1508904
#
_entry.id   2fd05638cad716331937ff26c1508904
#
_cell.length_a   1.000
_cell.length_b   1.000
_cell.length_c   1.000
_cell.angle_alpha   90.00
_cell.angle_beta   90.00
_cell.angle_gamma   90.00
#
_symmetry.space_group_name_H-M   'P 1'
#
loop_
_entity.id
_entity.type
_entity.pdbx_description
1 polymer ?
#
loop_
_entity_poly.entity_id
_entity_poly.type
_entity_poly.pdbx_seq_one_letter_code
_entity_poly.pdbx_strand_id
1 'polypeptide(L)'
;VGSEMCIRDSDMALTLIKSGIEPNPVADQEEHYFTYAIYPHAEKWQEAKTVEQAYDLNQPAIAVAGGKPGSLLSKASVDRSNVVLETIKCAESGHGIIIRMYESENALTKTNLVVEGNYNKAFVCNLLEEEEAELELKDGVVCVQLKPYEVVTVKLV
;
A
#
# COMPACT_ATOMS: atom_id res chain seq x y z
N VAL A 1 -14.80 -0.89 -1.24
CA VAL A 1 -15.90 0.08 -1.12
C VAL A 1 -16.25 0.54 -2.52
N GLY A 2 -17.38 0.06 -3.03
CA GLY A 2 -17.85 0.48 -4.35
C GLY A 2 -18.73 1.73 -4.22
N SER A 3 -18.33 2.82 -4.85
CA SER A 3 -19.25 3.93 -5.14
C SER A 3 -19.94 3.62 -6.45
N GLU A 4 -21.26 3.48 -6.45
CA GLU A 4 -22.03 3.38 -7.68
C GLU A 4 -22.30 4.79 -8.20
N MET A 5 -21.70 5.15 -9.33
CA MET A 5 -22.06 6.33 -10.09
C MET A 5 -23.09 5.94 -11.15
N CYS A 6 -24.34 6.28 -10.94
CA CYS A 6 -25.34 6.23 -11.98
C CYS A 6 -25.19 7.48 -12.89
N ILE A 7 -24.69 7.29 -14.10
CA ILE A 7 -24.45 8.36 -15.10
C ILE A 7 -25.76 9.11 -15.47
N ARG A 8 -26.93 8.60 -15.11
CA ARG A 8 -28.24 9.19 -15.46
C ARG A 8 -28.95 9.92 -14.34
N ASP A 9 -28.56 9.72 -13.08
CA ASP A 9 -29.39 10.14 -11.95
C ASP A 9 -28.80 11.31 -11.16
N SER A 10 -27.58 11.77 -11.49
CA SER A 10 -26.89 12.86 -10.76
C SER A 10 -26.73 12.62 -9.26
N ASP A 11 -27.02 11.40 -8.80
CA ASP A 11 -26.90 10.99 -7.40
C ASP A 11 -25.66 10.15 -7.18
N MET A 12 -24.94 10.45 -6.12
CA MET A 12 -23.80 9.66 -5.67
C MET A 12 -24.14 9.02 -4.32
N ALA A 13 -24.14 7.70 -4.28
CA ALA A 13 -24.45 6.94 -3.08
C ALA A 13 -23.25 6.10 -2.62
N LEU A 14 -23.04 6.05 -1.31
CA LEU A 14 -22.04 5.20 -0.66
C LEU A 14 -22.76 4.18 0.22
N THR A 15 -22.62 2.89 -0.09
CA THR A 15 -23.13 1.83 0.76
C THR A 15 -22.19 1.68 1.97
N LEU A 16 -22.68 1.96 3.17
CA LEU A 16 -21.89 1.85 4.40
C LEU A 16 -21.86 0.41 4.93
N ILE A 17 -23.01 -0.26 4.94
CA ILE A 17 -23.13 -1.65 5.40
C ILE A 17 -24.04 -2.43 4.45
N LYS A 18 -23.68 -3.68 4.19
CA LYS A 18 -24.53 -4.69 3.55
C LYS A 18 -24.28 -6.02 4.23
N SER A 19 -25.22 -6.45 5.07
CA SER A 19 -25.12 -7.67 5.85
C SER A 19 -25.98 -8.78 5.27
N GLY A 20 -25.47 -10.01 5.29
CA GLY A 20 -26.25 -11.21 5.01
C GLY A 20 -27.09 -11.64 6.24
N ILE A 21 -28.22 -12.29 5.99
CA ILE A 21 -29.06 -12.86 7.06
C ILE A 21 -28.61 -14.30 7.36
N GLU A 22 -27.96 -14.97 6.41
CA GLU A 22 -27.44 -16.32 6.57
C GLU A 22 -25.93 -16.36 6.25
N PRO A 23 -25.16 -17.19 6.95
CA PRO A 23 -25.55 -18.17 8.00
C PRO A 23 -25.75 -17.56 9.39
N ASN A 24 -25.47 -16.28 9.61
CA ASN A 24 -25.63 -15.60 10.89
C ASN A 24 -26.73 -14.54 10.80
N PRO A 25 -27.92 -14.79 11.39
CA PRO A 25 -29.05 -13.84 11.31
C PRO A 25 -28.84 -12.55 12.13
N VAL A 26 -27.81 -12.49 12.96
CA VAL A 26 -27.44 -11.32 13.76
C VAL A 26 -26.11 -10.70 13.29
N ALA A 27 -25.67 -11.03 12.07
CA ALA A 27 -24.46 -10.44 11.51
C ALA A 27 -24.58 -8.91 11.46
N ASP A 28 -23.50 -8.23 11.82
CA ASP A 28 -23.36 -6.77 11.76
C ASP A 28 -24.43 -5.97 12.53
N GLN A 29 -25.07 -6.56 13.56
CA GLN A 29 -26.03 -5.86 14.42
C GLN A 29 -25.38 -5.13 15.60
N GLU A 30 -24.11 -4.77 15.46
CA GLU A 30 -23.34 -3.99 16.43
C GLU A 30 -23.26 -2.53 16.03
N GLU A 31 -22.71 -1.69 16.90
CA GLU A 31 -22.42 -0.30 16.58
C GLU A 31 -21.22 -0.21 15.65
N HIS A 32 -21.35 0.54 14.55
CA HIS A 32 -20.32 0.70 13.54
C HIS A 32 -19.89 2.16 13.43
N TYR A 33 -18.57 2.37 13.28
CA TYR A 33 -17.97 3.68 13.07
C TYR A 33 -17.35 3.75 11.70
N PHE A 34 -17.74 4.75 10.92
CA PHE A 34 -17.24 4.97 9.56
C PHE A 34 -16.63 6.35 9.43
N THR A 35 -15.52 6.42 8.69
CA THR A 35 -14.96 7.68 8.23
C THR A 35 -14.99 7.67 6.71
N TYR A 36 -15.56 8.71 6.11
CA TYR A 36 -15.53 8.90 4.66
C TYR A 36 -15.31 10.37 4.34
N ALA A 37 -14.74 10.64 3.17
CA ALA A 37 -14.48 11.98 2.68
C ALA A 37 -14.86 12.11 1.21
N ILE A 38 -15.21 13.33 0.81
CA ILE A 38 -15.37 13.72 -0.59
C ILE A 38 -14.12 14.52 -0.96
N TYR A 39 -13.42 14.09 -2.01
CA TYR A 39 -12.23 14.74 -2.52
C TYR A 39 -12.48 15.26 -3.94
N PRO A 40 -13.00 16.49 -4.12
CA PRO A 40 -13.19 17.08 -5.43
C PRO A 40 -11.86 17.53 -6.01
N HIS A 41 -11.61 17.20 -7.28
CA HIS A 41 -10.40 17.60 -8.01
C HIS A 41 -10.73 17.84 -9.49
N ALA A 42 -9.92 18.66 -10.15
CA ALA A 42 -10.11 19.01 -11.57
C ALA A 42 -9.35 18.08 -12.52
N GLU A 43 -8.24 17.51 -12.06
CA GLU A 43 -7.38 16.62 -12.83
C GLU A 43 -7.91 15.17 -12.80
N LYS A 44 -7.25 14.29 -13.55
CA LYS A 44 -7.47 12.84 -13.41
C LYS A 44 -7.06 12.38 -12.02
N TRP A 45 -7.67 11.31 -11.53
CA TRP A 45 -7.42 10.79 -10.18
C TRP A 45 -5.94 10.45 -9.90
N GLN A 46 -5.16 10.06 -10.94
CA GLN A 46 -3.72 9.83 -10.84
C GLN A 46 -2.96 11.14 -10.56
N GLU A 47 -3.26 12.18 -11.35
CA GLU A 47 -2.63 13.51 -11.21
C GLU A 47 -3.03 14.19 -9.90
N ALA A 48 -4.25 13.96 -9.46
CA ALA A 48 -4.79 14.45 -8.20
C ALA A 48 -4.28 13.70 -6.96
N LYS A 49 -3.42 12.68 -7.13
CA LYS A 49 -2.87 11.88 -6.03
C LYS A 49 -3.93 11.25 -5.12
N THR A 50 -5.04 10.79 -5.71
CA THR A 50 -6.18 10.27 -4.96
C THR A 50 -5.79 9.08 -4.07
N VAL A 51 -4.86 8.23 -4.49
CA VAL A 51 -4.36 7.11 -3.71
C VAL A 51 -3.63 7.60 -2.45
N GLU A 52 -2.75 8.61 -2.56
CA GLU A 52 -2.04 9.19 -1.41
C GLU A 52 -3.05 9.78 -0.41
N GLN A 53 -4.05 10.55 -0.90
CA GLN A 53 -5.09 11.13 -0.05
C GLN A 53 -5.94 10.07 0.66
N ALA A 54 -6.21 8.95 -0.01
CA ALA A 54 -6.91 7.83 0.60
C ALA A 54 -6.07 7.15 1.70
N TYR A 55 -4.75 7.04 1.51
CA TYR A 55 -3.85 6.55 2.56
C TYR A 55 -3.81 7.50 3.76
N ASP A 56 -3.71 8.80 3.56
CA ASP A 56 -3.71 9.80 4.65
C ASP A 56 -5.00 9.72 5.49
N LEU A 57 -6.15 9.46 4.85
CA LEU A 57 -7.42 9.27 5.54
C LEU A 57 -7.47 7.97 6.33
N ASN A 58 -7.00 6.86 5.76
CA ASN A 58 -7.14 5.52 6.34
C ASN A 58 -6.00 5.15 7.29
N GLN A 59 -4.84 5.77 7.15
CA GLN A 59 -3.65 5.55 7.96
C GLN A 59 -3.07 6.88 8.45
N PRO A 60 -3.78 7.60 9.31
CA PRO A 60 -3.30 8.89 9.80
C PRO A 60 -2.00 8.73 10.58
N ALA A 61 -1.14 9.75 10.49
CA ALA A 61 0.13 9.79 11.21
C ALA A 61 -0.08 9.68 12.73
N ILE A 62 0.71 8.83 13.37
CA ILE A 62 0.67 8.62 14.81
C ILE A 62 1.69 9.57 15.48
N ALA A 63 1.21 10.43 16.37
CA ALA A 63 2.06 11.31 17.17
C ALA A 63 2.46 10.62 18.48
N VAL A 64 3.77 10.51 18.72
CA VAL A 64 4.32 9.94 19.95
C VAL A 64 5.16 10.99 20.67
N ALA A 65 4.90 11.21 21.96
CA ALA A 65 5.68 12.11 22.80
C ALA A 65 7.05 11.50 23.15
N GLY A 66 8.09 12.32 23.29
CA GLY A 66 9.40 11.91 23.79
C GLY A 66 10.41 11.49 22.71
N GLY A 67 10.12 11.72 21.43
CA GLY A 67 11.07 11.52 20.34
C GLY A 67 12.25 12.51 20.39
N LYS A 68 13.41 12.10 19.91
CA LYS A 68 14.54 13.01 19.70
C LYS A 68 14.33 13.80 18.41
N PRO A 69 14.45 15.14 18.41
CA PRO A 69 14.38 15.92 17.18
C PRO A 69 15.46 15.50 16.18
N GLY A 70 15.12 15.32 14.92
CA GLY A 70 16.08 15.25 13.82
C GLY A 70 16.39 13.87 13.24
N SER A 71 15.70 12.81 13.61
CA SER A 71 15.84 11.50 12.93
C SER A 71 14.64 11.17 12.06
N LEU A 72 14.58 11.76 10.87
CA LEU A 72 13.74 11.23 9.79
C LEU A 72 14.43 9.97 9.26
N LEU A 73 14.01 8.81 9.75
CA LEU A 73 14.51 7.53 9.28
C LEU A 73 13.44 6.88 8.41
N SER A 74 13.50 7.12 7.11
CA SER A 74 12.79 6.27 6.15
C SER A 74 13.58 4.99 5.99
N LYS A 75 13.00 3.85 6.35
CA LYS A 75 13.65 2.54 6.20
C LYS A 75 13.65 2.04 4.76
N ALA A 76 12.71 2.49 3.97
CA ALA A 76 12.62 2.20 2.55
C ALA A 76 11.93 3.35 1.81
N SER A 77 12.27 3.53 0.54
CA SER A 77 11.62 4.48 -0.36
C SER A 77 11.65 3.96 -1.80
N VAL A 78 10.75 4.47 -2.62
CA VAL A 78 10.70 4.23 -4.07
C VAL A 78 10.75 5.56 -4.82
N ASP A 79 11.27 5.55 -6.05
CA ASP A 79 11.44 6.74 -6.86
C ASP A 79 10.27 7.01 -7.84
N ARG A 80 9.20 6.25 -7.73
CA ARG A 80 8.00 6.37 -8.58
C ARG A 80 6.76 6.62 -7.75
N SER A 81 6.01 7.66 -8.06
CA SER A 81 4.79 8.07 -7.35
C SER A 81 3.64 7.07 -7.50
N ASN A 82 3.60 6.32 -8.60
CA ASN A 82 2.61 5.29 -8.85
C ASN A 82 2.96 3.92 -8.24
N VAL A 83 4.05 3.83 -7.48
CA VAL A 83 4.40 2.63 -6.70
C VAL A 83 4.23 2.93 -5.22
N VAL A 84 3.34 2.20 -4.59
CA VAL A 84 3.02 2.34 -3.17
C VAL A 84 3.76 1.28 -2.37
N LEU A 85 4.54 1.73 -1.37
CA LEU A 85 5.08 0.85 -0.33
C LEU A 85 3.97 0.56 0.68
N GLU A 86 3.41 -0.65 0.62
CA GLU A 86 2.24 -1.01 1.42
C GLU A 86 2.64 -1.59 2.77
N THR A 87 3.66 -2.48 2.79
CA THR A 87 4.07 -3.20 3.99
C THR A 87 5.58 -3.26 4.12
N ILE A 88 6.09 -3.02 5.34
CA ILE A 88 7.45 -3.38 5.77
C ILE A 88 7.31 -4.19 7.04
N LYS A 89 7.81 -5.42 7.05
CA LYS A 89 7.73 -6.32 8.21
C LYS A 89 8.95 -7.23 8.31
N CYS A 90 9.15 -7.86 9.46
CA CYS A 90 10.09 -8.98 9.57
C CYS A 90 9.58 -10.18 8.76
N ALA A 91 10.47 -10.92 8.13
CA ALA A 91 10.12 -12.16 7.43
C ALA A 91 9.58 -13.21 8.41
N GLU A 92 8.58 -14.00 8.01
CA GLU A 92 8.03 -15.09 8.84
C GLU A 92 9.08 -16.15 9.21
N SER A 93 10.09 -16.33 8.36
CA SER A 93 11.24 -17.19 8.64
C SER A 93 12.15 -16.69 9.78
N GLY A 94 11.93 -15.47 10.27
CA GLY A 94 12.78 -14.81 11.27
C GLY A 94 14.09 -14.24 10.71
N HIS A 95 14.35 -14.38 9.40
CA HIS A 95 15.56 -13.88 8.77
C HIS A 95 15.23 -12.87 7.66
N GLY A 96 15.66 -11.61 7.84
CA GLY A 96 15.49 -10.53 6.90
C GLY A 96 14.16 -9.77 7.07
N ILE A 97 13.92 -8.88 6.15
CA ILE A 97 12.70 -8.08 6.08
C ILE A 97 11.96 -8.33 4.78
N ILE A 98 10.66 -8.15 4.83
CA ILE A 98 9.76 -8.18 3.69
C ILE A 98 9.30 -6.77 3.41
N ILE A 99 9.39 -6.37 2.15
CA ILE A 99 8.81 -5.13 1.63
C ILE A 99 7.80 -5.51 0.56
N ARG A 100 6.54 -5.12 0.74
CA ARG A 100 5.49 -5.31 -0.25
C ARG A 100 5.12 -3.98 -0.85
N MET A 101 5.04 -3.94 -2.16
CA MET A 101 4.68 -2.76 -2.92
C MET A 101 3.72 -3.13 -4.05
N TYR A 102 2.96 -2.16 -4.53
CA TYR A 102 2.10 -2.36 -5.69
C TYR A 102 2.09 -1.13 -6.61
N GLU A 103 1.81 -1.37 -7.88
CA GLU A 103 1.58 -0.33 -8.87
C GLU A 103 0.11 0.11 -8.82
N SER A 104 -0.16 1.42 -8.78
CA SER A 104 -1.49 1.97 -8.50
C SER A 104 -2.17 2.68 -9.68
N GLU A 105 -1.51 2.86 -10.82
CA GLU A 105 -1.99 3.72 -11.91
C GLU A 105 -2.18 3.00 -13.27
N ASN A 106 -2.17 1.66 -13.28
CA ASN A 106 -2.31 0.84 -14.48
C ASN A 106 -1.17 1.03 -15.50
N ALA A 107 0.06 1.14 -15.02
CA ALA A 107 1.24 1.36 -15.85
C ALA A 107 2.31 0.28 -15.65
N LEU A 108 3.02 -0.08 -16.74
CA LEU A 108 4.26 -0.85 -16.61
C LEU A 108 5.33 0.07 -16.02
N THR A 109 5.72 -0.19 -14.80
CA THR A 109 6.60 0.70 -14.03
C THR A 109 7.88 0.01 -13.61
N LYS A 110 9.01 0.69 -13.82
CA LYS A 110 10.30 0.31 -13.28
C LYS A 110 10.68 1.32 -12.19
N THR A 111 10.95 0.83 -10.98
CA THR A 111 11.27 1.66 -9.82
C THR A 111 12.55 1.18 -9.14
N ASN A 112 13.24 2.09 -8.49
CA ASN A 112 14.33 1.80 -7.58
C ASN A 112 13.80 1.78 -6.16
N LEU A 113 13.82 0.63 -5.53
CA LEU A 113 13.59 0.47 -4.11
C LEU A 113 14.91 0.75 -3.39
N VAL A 114 14.96 1.86 -2.65
CA VAL A 114 16.09 2.23 -1.79
C VAL A 114 15.80 1.74 -0.39
N VAL A 115 16.73 1.02 0.22
CA VAL A 115 16.57 0.45 1.57
C VAL A 115 17.74 0.84 2.46
N GLU A 116 17.42 1.22 3.69
CA GLU A 116 18.40 1.53 4.72
C GLU A 116 18.67 0.29 5.58
N GLY A 117 19.90 -0.14 5.63
CA GLY A 117 20.34 -1.30 6.40
C GLY A 117 21.49 -2.04 5.73
N ASN A 118 22.01 -3.05 6.42
CA ASN A 118 23.07 -3.90 5.92
C ASN A 118 22.46 -5.22 5.41
N TYR A 119 22.01 -5.22 4.17
CA TYR A 119 21.50 -6.40 3.49
C TYR A 119 22.51 -6.86 2.44
N ASN A 120 22.65 -8.18 2.28
CA ASN A 120 23.58 -8.77 1.33
C ASN A 120 22.89 -9.31 0.07
N LYS A 121 21.61 -9.63 0.18
CA LYS A 121 20.81 -10.20 -0.91
C LYS A 121 19.39 -9.65 -0.92
N ALA A 122 18.80 -9.65 -2.10
CA ALA A 122 17.40 -9.32 -2.34
C ALA A 122 16.75 -10.41 -3.21
N PHE A 123 15.49 -10.76 -2.91
CA PHE A 123 14.73 -11.75 -3.65
C PHE A 123 13.32 -11.24 -3.94
N VAL A 124 12.81 -11.54 -5.13
CA VAL A 124 11.36 -11.54 -5.36
C VAL A 124 10.78 -12.77 -4.70
N CYS A 125 9.69 -12.59 -3.99
CA CYS A 125 8.98 -13.67 -3.30
C CYS A 125 7.51 -13.68 -3.69
N ASN A 126 6.88 -14.85 -3.55
CA ASN A 126 5.43 -14.95 -3.57
C ASN A 126 4.81 -14.39 -2.26
N LEU A 127 3.47 -14.42 -2.15
CA LEU A 127 2.78 -13.91 -0.97
C LEU A 127 3.04 -14.73 0.32
N LEU A 128 3.55 -15.95 0.19
CA LEU A 128 3.98 -16.83 1.31
C LEU A 128 5.44 -16.60 1.69
N GLU A 129 6.10 -15.59 1.10
CA GLU A 129 7.52 -15.24 1.30
C GLU A 129 8.52 -16.29 0.81
N GLU A 130 8.09 -17.21 -0.05
CA GLU A 130 8.97 -18.15 -0.72
C GLU A 130 9.73 -17.43 -1.84
N GLU A 131 11.04 -17.61 -1.86
CA GLU A 131 11.96 -16.94 -2.79
C GLU A 131 11.81 -17.52 -4.20
N GLU A 132 11.51 -16.67 -5.19
CA GLU A 132 11.32 -17.06 -6.59
C GLU A 132 12.52 -16.69 -7.46
N ALA A 133 13.10 -15.51 -7.25
CA ALA A 133 14.24 -15.03 -8.03
C ALA A 133 15.11 -14.08 -7.20
N GLU A 134 16.42 -14.18 -7.36
CA GLU A 134 17.37 -13.23 -6.79
C GLU A 134 17.39 -11.93 -7.62
N LEU A 135 17.37 -10.80 -6.92
CA LEU A 135 17.48 -9.46 -7.48
C LEU A 135 18.87 -8.89 -7.21
N GLU A 136 19.36 -8.08 -8.12
CA GLU A 136 20.60 -7.34 -7.88
C GLU A 136 20.37 -6.28 -6.81
N LEU A 137 21.13 -6.41 -5.71
CA LEU A 137 21.20 -5.41 -4.65
C LEU A 137 22.55 -4.70 -4.74
N LYS A 138 22.52 -3.40 -5.00
CA LYS A 138 23.72 -2.59 -5.09
C LYS A 138 23.57 -1.31 -4.31
N ASP A 139 24.48 -1.08 -3.36
CA ASP A 139 24.51 0.13 -2.53
C ASP A 139 23.16 0.45 -1.86
N GLY A 140 22.43 -0.58 -1.41
CA GLY A 140 21.11 -0.44 -0.79
C GLY A 140 19.98 -0.16 -1.80
N VAL A 141 20.21 -0.36 -3.08
CA VAL A 141 19.22 -0.14 -4.15
C VAL A 141 18.88 -1.45 -4.84
N VAL A 142 17.60 -1.73 -4.97
CA VAL A 142 17.05 -2.86 -5.74
C VAL A 142 16.16 -2.32 -6.85
N CYS A 143 16.47 -2.68 -8.09
CA CYS A 143 15.63 -2.31 -9.23
C CYS A 143 14.52 -3.34 -9.41
N VAL A 144 13.26 -2.88 -9.34
CA VAL A 144 12.06 -3.72 -9.44
C VAL A 144 11.21 -3.24 -10.61
N GLN A 145 10.66 -4.17 -11.38
CA GLN A 145 9.68 -3.87 -12.41
C GLN A 145 8.33 -4.44 -12.01
N LEU A 146 7.30 -3.59 -12.09
CA LEU A 146 5.92 -3.94 -11.80
C LEU A 146 5.08 -3.82 -13.08
N LYS A 147 4.21 -4.79 -13.31
CA LYS A 147 3.15 -4.70 -14.32
C LYS A 147 2.00 -3.83 -13.79
N PRO A 148 1.06 -3.42 -14.67
CA PRO A 148 -0.14 -2.72 -14.24
C PRO A 148 -0.86 -3.45 -13.09
N TYR A 149 -1.07 -2.72 -11.97
CA TYR A 149 -1.71 -3.21 -10.74
C TYR A 149 -1.05 -4.44 -10.09
N GLU A 150 0.20 -4.71 -10.43
CA GLU A 150 0.94 -5.84 -9.84
C GLU A 150 1.34 -5.54 -8.39
N VAL A 151 1.19 -6.54 -7.54
CA VAL A 151 1.76 -6.57 -6.19
C VAL A 151 3.06 -7.36 -6.23
N VAL A 152 4.14 -6.77 -5.76
CA VAL A 152 5.46 -7.41 -5.68
C VAL A 152 5.92 -7.46 -4.24
N THR A 153 6.43 -8.60 -3.83
CA THR A 153 7.04 -8.82 -2.52
C THR A 153 8.55 -8.98 -2.69
N VAL A 154 9.31 -8.16 -1.99
CA VAL A 154 10.78 -8.22 -1.96
C VAL A 154 11.23 -8.61 -0.56
N LYS A 155 12.08 -9.64 -0.47
CA LYS A 155 12.76 -10.06 0.75
C LYS A 155 14.21 -9.60 0.71
N LEU A 156 14.69 -9.02 1.80
CA LEU A 156 16.06 -8.58 2.00
C LEU A 156 16.68 -9.36 3.16
N VAL A 157 17.88 -9.93 2.93
CA VAL A 157 18.62 -10.71 3.94
C VAL A 157 20.07 -10.28 4.00
#